data_2e7fb02cd947cab3a82ccf50afde18f9
#
_entry.id   2e7fb02cd947cab3a82ccf50afde18f9
#
_cell.length_a   1.000
_cell.length_b   1.000
_cell.length_c   1.000
_cell.angle_alpha   90.00
_cell.angle_beta   90.00
_cell.angle_gamma   90.00
#
_symmetry.space_group_name_H-M   'P 1'
#
loop_
_entity.id
_entity.type
_entity.pdbx_description
1 polymer ?
#
loop_
_entity_poly.entity_id
_entity_poly.type
_entity_poly.pdbx_seq_one_letter_code
_entity_poly.pdbx_strand_id
1 'polypeptide(L)'
;MYYYIKGTLVQKNDNYIVVDANGVGYMIYTSLNSMQNAGEVGKKITIYTYLHVREDVMDLFGFTTIEEKNMFMQLISVSGVGPKAALSILSVTTPAKFAVAVITNDVKTITKASGVGPKMAQRVILELKDKMKTDELEIDLEDESDDILSDNRSEAISALVVLGYSSNDAQKAVKGIDGTLSVEEIIKKALAG
;
A
#
# COMPACT_ATOMS: atom_id res chain seq x y z
N MET A 1 -17.92 -7.31 -7.43
CA MET A 1 -16.71 -6.90 -6.68
C MET A 1 -16.92 -5.47 -6.16
N TYR A 2 -16.63 -5.20 -4.90
CA TYR A 2 -16.82 -3.88 -4.31
C TYR A 2 -15.52 -3.09 -4.41
N TYR A 3 -15.53 -1.91 -5.04
CA TYR A 3 -14.34 -1.06 -5.15
C TYR A 3 -14.14 -0.21 -3.90
N TYR A 4 -15.23 0.35 -3.39
CA TYR A 4 -15.30 1.04 -2.10
C TYR A 4 -16.71 0.88 -1.49
N ILE A 5 -16.81 1.11 -0.18
CA ILE A 5 -18.07 1.26 0.54
C ILE A 5 -18.09 2.63 1.19
N LYS A 6 -19.17 3.39 0.92
CA LYS A 6 -19.42 4.69 1.53
C LYS A 6 -20.65 4.58 2.45
N GLY A 7 -20.46 4.90 3.72
CA GLY A 7 -21.52 4.76 4.71
C GLY A 7 -21.23 5.48 6.01
N THR A 8 -21.86 5.03 7.08
CA THR A 8 -21.64 5.51 8.45
C THR A 8 -20.82 4.47 9.21
N LEU A 9 -19.73 4.88 9.84
CA LEU A 9 -18.97 4.00 10.73
C LEU A 9 -19.79 3.71 11.97
N VAL A 10 -20.20 2.46 12.18
CA VAL A 10 -21.08 2.09 13.31
C VAL A 10 -20.35 1.34 14.42
N GLN A 11 -19.20 0.72 14.10
CA GLN A 11 -18.41 0.01 15.09
C GLN A 11 -16.93 -0.05 14.71
N LYS A 12 -16.06 -0.01 15.72
CA LYS A 12 -14.63 -0.33 15.63
C LYS A 12 -14.30 -1.45 16.61
N ASN A 13 -13.58 -2.48 16.15
CA ASN A 13 -13.00 -3.54 16.95
C ASN A 13 -11.49 -3.64 16.69
N ASP A 14 -10.82 -4.62 17.29
CA ASP A 14 -9.37 -4.75 17.23
C ASP A 14 -8.82 -4.93 15.80
N ASN A 15 -9.57 -5.60 14.91
CA ASN A 15 -9.12 -5.99 13.58
C ASN A 15 -10.14 -5.76 12.46
N TYR A 16 -11.31 -5.21 12.78
CA TYR A 16 -12.32 -4.86 11.79
C TYR A 16 -13.13 -3.63 12.21
N ILE A 17 -13.74 -3.01 11.21
CA ILE A 17 -14.76 -1.97 11.39
C ILE A 17 -16.08 -2.46 10.80
N VAL A 18 -17.18 -1.86 11.24
CA VAL A 18 -18.49 -2.05 10.61
C VAL A 18 -18.97 -0.73 10.03
N VAL A 19 -19.30 -0.75 8.73
CA VAL A 19 -19.83 0.41 8.00
C VAL A 19 -21.27 0.10 7.59
N ASP A 20 -22.22 0.90 8.06
CA ASP A 20 -23.59 0.88 7.58
C ASP A 20 -23.70 1.65 6.25
N ALA A 21 -24.11 0.96 5.21
CA ALA A 21 -24.41 1.54 3.92
C ALA A 21 -25.89 1.23 3.57
N ASN A 22 -26.74 2.20 3.82
CA ASN A 22 -28.20 2.14 3.55
C ASN A 22 -28.90 0.96 4.23
N GLY A 23 -28.59 0.72 5.53
CA GLY A 23 -29.20 -0.34 6.33
C GLY A 23 -28.53 -1.72 6.20
N VAL A 24 -27.44 -1.81 5.45
CA VAL A 24 -26.60 -3.01 5.37
C VAL A 24 -25.29 -2.75 6.11
N GLY A 25 -25.04 -3.53 7.19
CA GLY A 25 -23.79 -3.46 7.96
C GLY A 25 -22.70 -4.33 7.33
N TYR A 26 -21.68 -3.70 6.76
CA TYR A 26 -20.51 -4.40 6.20
C TYR A 26 -19.43 -4.53 7.26
N MET A 27 -19.08 -5.78 7.62
CA MET A 27 -17.91 -6.07 8.44
C MET A 27 -16.67 -6.08 7.55
N ILE A 28 -15.69 -5.23 7.85
CA ILE A 28 -14.55 -4.97 7.00
C ILE A 28 -13.27 -5.11 7.83
N TYR A 29 -12.46 -6.13 7.54
CA TYR A 29 -11.13 -6.28 8.14
C TYR A 29 -10.20 -5.17 7.67
N THR A 30 -9.42 -4.60 8.59
CA THR A 30 -8.57 -3.46 8.28
C THR A 30 -7.27 -3.45 9.09
N SER A 31 -6.32 -2.64 8.66
CA SER A 31 -5.06 -2.40 9.38
C SER A 31 -5.27 -1.46 10.58
N LEU A 32 -4.31 -1.44 11.51
CA LEU A 32 -4.31 -0.45 12.59
C LEU A 32 -4.21 0.99 12.06
N ASN A 33 -3.47 1.21 10.99
CA ASN A 33 -3.36 2.55 10.35
C ASN A 33 -4.72 3.02 9.83
N SER A 34 -5.41 2.19 9.04
CA SER A 34 -6.76 2.51 8.58
C SER A 34 -7.76 2.61 9.73
N MET A 35 -7.65 1.78 10.77
CA MET A 35 -8.49 1.85 11.96
C MET A 35 -8.37 3.21 12.67
N GLN A 36 -7.14 3.72 12.82
CA GLN A 36 -6.87 5.02 13.43
C GLN A 36 -7.42 6.16 12.58
N ASN A 37 -7.26 6.06 11.25
CA ASN A 37 -7.68 7.08 10.28
C ASN A 37 -9.18 7.03 9.95
N ALA A 38 -9.90 5.98 10.35
CA ALA A 38 -11.32 5.80 10.06
C ALA A 38 -12.26 6.84 10.72
N GLY A 39 -11.72 7.71 11.59
CA GLY A 39 -12.52 8.70 12.31
C GLY A 39 -13.32 8.11 13.47
N GLU A 40 -14.35 8.82 13.91
CA GLU A 40 -15.19 8.45 15.05
C GLU A 40 -16.42 7.66 14.61
N VAL A 41 -16.91 6.78 15.51
CA VAL A 41 -18.20 6.08 15.33
C VAL A 41 -19.33 7.11 15.19
N GLY A 42 -20.25 6.87 14.26
CA GLY A 42 -21.33 7.77 13.89
C GLY A 42 -21.02 8.73 12.75
N LYS A 43 -19.75 8.84 12.29
CA LYS A 43 -19.36 9.70 11.18
C LYS A 43 -19.40 8.97 9.84
N LYS A 44 -19.55 9.75 8.75
CA LYS A 44 -19.47 9.22 7.39
C LYS A 44 -18.04 8.87 7.04
N ILE A 45 -17.88 7.73 6.35
CA ILE A 45 -16.59 7.21 5.91
C ILE A 45 -16.70 6.64 4.49
N THR A 46 -15.61 6.69 3.76
CA THR A 46 -15.39 5.93 2.52
C THR A 46 -14.23 4.97 2.76
N ILE A 47 -14.44 3.68 2.52
CA ILE A 47 -13.44 2.63 2.67
C ILE A 47 -13.23 1.96 1.32
N TYR A 48 -12.01 1.96 0.83
CA TYR A 48 -11.60 1.25 -0.40
C TYR A 48 -11.44 -0.24 -0.09
N THR A 49 -12.13 -1.10 -0.83
CA THR A 49 -12.30 -2.50 -0.43
C THR A 49 -11.67 -3.48 -1.41
N TYR A 50 -11.28 -4.63 -0.86
CA TYR A 50 -10.90 -5.84 -1.56
C TYR A 50 -11.71 -7.02 -1.01
N LEU A 51 -12.43 -7.73 -1.89
CA LEU A 51 -13.19 -8.92 -1.53
C LEU A 51 -12.33 -10.16 -1.79
N HIS A 52 -12.02 -10.90 -0.73
CA HIS A 52 -11.30 -12.16 -0.77
C HIS A 52 -12.28 -13.31 -0.74
N VAL A 53 -12.35 -14.08 -1.84
CA VAL A 53 -13.25 -15.22 -1.97
C VAL A 53 -12.44 -16.49 -2.17
N ARG A 54 -12.72 -17.49 -1.35
CA ARG A 54 -12.27 -18.87 -1.49
C ARG A 54 -13.46 -19.82 -1.27
N GLU A 55 -13.23 -21.13 -1.35
CA GLU A 55 -14.29 -22.12 -1.21
C GLU A 55 -15.14 -21.95 0.07
N ASP A 56 -14.49 -21.63 1.18
CA ASP A 56 -15.08 -21.55 2.53
C ASP A 56 -14.99 -20.15 3.17
N VAL A 57 -14.46 -19.14 2.43
CA VAL A 57 -14.19 -17.81 2.97
C VAL A 57 -14.67 -16.73 2.01
N MET A 58 -15.39 -15.76 2.56
CA MET A 58 -15.77 -14.53 1.87
C MET A 58 -15.50 -13.34 2.80
N ASP A 59 -14.25 -12.90 2.84
CA ASP A 59 -13.80 -11.82 3.71
C ASP A 59 -13.67 -10.51 2.94
N LEU A 60 -14.13 -9.42 3.54
CA LEU A 60 -13.99 -8.08 3.01
C LEU A 60 -12.87 -7.35 3.77
N PHE A 61 -11.85 -6.92 3.03
CA PHE A 61 -10.75 -6.09 3.51
C PHE A 61 -10.95 -4.66 3.06
N GLY A 62 -10.56 -3.68 3.87
CA GLY A 62 -10.76 -2.28 3.51
C GLY A 62 -9.75 -1.33 4.14
N PHE A 63 -9.53 -0.21 3.45
CA PHE A 63 -8.49 0.77 3.74
C PHE A 63 -9.03 2.18 3.57
N THR A 64 -8.53 3.11 4.39
CA THR A 64 -8.95 4.51 4.33
C THR A 64 -8.34 5.26 3.15
N THR A 65 -7.28 4.71 2.54
CA THR A 65 -6.62 5.30 1.37
C THR A 65 -6.44 4.26 0.25
N ILE A 66 -6.32 4.76 -0.98
CA ILE A 66 -6.07 3.91 -2.17
C ILE A 66 -4.66 3.33 -2.12
N GLU A 67 -3.69 4.09 -1.64
CA GLU A 67 -2.29 3.69 -1.51
C GLU A 67 -2.15 2.49 -0.57
N GLU A 68 -2.85 2.52 0.56
CA GLU A 68 -2.83 1.39 1.49
C GLU A 68 -3.51 0.15 0.89
N LYS A 69 -4.60 0.32 0.14
CA LYS A 69 -5.22 -0.76 -0.63
C LYS A 69 -4.27 -1.33 -1.67
N ASN A 70 -3.58 -0.47 -2.44
CA ASN A 70 -2.61 -0.90 -3.45
C ASN A 70 -1.46 -1.68 -2.81
N MET A 71 -0.89 -1.17 -1.72
CA MET A 71 0.12 -1.89 -0.95
C MET A 71 -0.37 -3.26 -0.47
N PHE A 72 -1.62 -3.36 0.02
CA PHE A 72 -2.23 -4.64 0.38
C PHE A 72 -2.27 -5.60 -0.81
N MET A 73 -2.70 -5.12 -1.98
CA MET A 73 -2.77 -5.92 -3.21
C MET A 73 -1.39 -6.42 -3.64
N GLN A 74 -0.36 -5.58 -3.55
CA GLN A 74 1.03 -5.97 -3.81
C GLN A 74 1.50 -7.04 -2.83
N LEU A 75 1.23 -6.89 -1.54
CA LEU A 75 1.61 -7.85 -0.51
C LEU A 75 0.96 -9.22 -0.73
N ILE A 76 -0.35 -9.30 -1.00
CA ILE A 76 -1.04 -10.58 -1.21
C ILE A 76 -0.69 -11.25 -2.54
N SER A 77 -0.05 -10.54 -3.47
CA SER A 77 0.48 -11.12 -4.72
C SER A 77 1.82 -11.83 -4.54
N VAL A 78 2.48 -11.61 -3.38
CA VAL A 78 3.72 -12.32 -3.02
C VAL A 78 3.41 -13.73 -2.54
N SER A 79 4.13 -14.71 -3.06
CA SER A 79 3.92 -16.13 -2.69
C SER A 79 4.10 -16.37 -1.19
N GLY A 80 3.07 -16.96 -0.56
CA GLY A 80 3.05 -17.25 0.87
C GLY A 80 2.63 -16.08 1.78
N VAL A 81 2.29 -14.92 1.21
CA VAL A 81 1.72 -13.79 1.96
C VAL A 81 0.20 -13.81 1.84
N GLY A 82 -0.47 -14.19 2.90
CA GLY A 82 -1.93 -14.14 2.97
C GLY A 82 -2.46 -12.79 3.47
N PRO A 83 -3.79 -12.55 3.37
CA PRO A 83 -4.41 -11.30 3.81
C PRO A 83 -4.08 -10.88 5.25
N LYS A 84 -4.03 -11.84 6.18
CA LYS A 84 -3.70 -11.56 7.60
C LYS A 84 -2.27 -11.05 7.77
N ALA A 85 -1.30 -11.65 7.06
CA ALA A 85 0.09 -11.20 7.09
C ALA A 85 0.24 -9.81 6.45
N ALA A 86 -0.46 -9.57 5.33
CA ALA A 86 -0.51 -8.27 4.69
C ALA A 86 -1.07 -7.19 5.62
N LEU A 87 -2.21 -7.42 6.31
CA LEU A 87 -2.74 -6.49 7.30
C LEU A 87 -1.77 -6.25 8.46
N SER A 88 -1.06 -7.28 8.91
CA SER A 88 -0.05 -7.13 9.98
C SER A 88 1.08 -6.21 9.55
N ILE A 89 1.59 -6.33 8.31
CA ILE A 89 2.61 -5.43 7.76
C ILE A 89 2.07 -4.00 7.66
N LEU A 90 0.87 -3.80 7.11
CA LEU A 90 0.20 -2.51 7.00
C LEU A 90 -0.08 -1.85 8.35
N SER A 91 -0.17 -2.64 9.42
CA SER A 91 -0.40 -2.13 10.78
C SER A 91 0.86 -1.57 11.45
N VAL A 92 2.05 -1.92 10.96
CA VAL A 92 3.34 -1.48 11.56
C VAL A 92 4.12 -0.51 10.67
N THR A 93 3.68 -0.28 9.44
CA THR A 93 4.34 0.64 8.51
C THR A 93 3.34 1.36 7.62
N THR A 94 3.67 2.58 7.22
CA THR A 94 2.91 3.33 6.20
C THR A 94 3.34 2.91 4.80
N PRO A 95 2.53 3.16 3.74
CA PRO A 95 2.92 2.87 2.36
C PRO A 95 4.29 3.44 1.99
N ALA A 96 4.56 4.71 2.27
CA ALA A 96 5.84 5.34 1.98
C ALA A 96 7.02 4.66 2.70
N LYS A 97 6.89 4.37 4.00
CA LYS A 97 7.95 3.67 4.76
C LYS A 97 8.18 2.25 4.28
N PHE A 98 7.10 1.55 3.91
CA PHE A 98 7.21 0.21 3.35
C PHE A 98 7.96 0.21 2.01
N ALA A 99 7.62 1.15 1.11
CA ALA A 99 8.30 1.27 -0.17
C ALA A 99 9.80 1.53 0.00
N VAL A 100 10.17 2.46 0.90
CA VAL A 100 11.58 2.69 1.26
C VAL A 100 12.22 1.42 1.82
N ALA A 101 11.56 0.69 2.72
CA ALA A 101 12.10 -0.55 3.29
C ALA A 101 12.34 -1.62 2.21
N VAL A 102 11.49 -1.72 1.20
CA VAL A 102 11.68 -2.63 0.05
C VAL A 102 12.92 -2.22 -0.74
N ILE A 103 13.06 -0.94 -1.11
CA ILE A 103 14.19 -0.45 -1.92
C ILE A 103 15.52 -0.63 -1.18
N THR A 104 15.57 -0.27 0.10
CA THR A 104 16.79 -0.33 0.95
C THR A 104 17.07 -1.71 1.52
N ASN A 105 16.26 -2.75 1.18
CA ASN A 105 16.36 -4.11 1.76
C ASN A 105 16.21 -4.15 3.30
N ASP A 106 15.40 -3.26 3.88
CA ASP A 106 15.20 -3.23 5.33
C ASP A 106 14.23 -4.32 5.82
N VAL A 107 14.76 -5.53 5.93
CA VAL A 107 14.05 -6.69 6.47
C VAL A 107 13.54 -6.43 7.90
N LYS A 108 14.27 -5.64 8.70
CA LYS A 108 13.93 -5.39 10.11
C LYS A 108 12.61 -4.63 10.24
N THR A 109 12.34 -3.68 9.36
CA THR A 109 11.07 -2.93 9.36
C THR A 109 9.89 -3.84 9.08
N ILE A 110 10.01 -4.77 8.13
CA ILE A 110 8.92 -5.69 7.76
C ILE A 110 8.71 -6.77 8.84
N THR A 111 9.77 -7.25 9.48
CA THR A 111 9.67 -8.27 10.54
C THR A 111 9.10 -7.75 11.87
N LYS A 112 8.84 -6.45 12.02
CA LYS A 112 8.06 -5.91 13.14
C LYS A 112 6.60 -6.38 13.12
N ALA A 113 6.11 -6.79 11.94
CA ALA A 113 4.76 -7.30 11.78
C ALA A 113 4.61 -8.67 12.44
N SER A 114 3.57 -8.83 13.26
CA SER A 114 3.28 -10.10 13.92
C SER A 114 3.02 -11.21 12.90
N GLY A 115 3.64 -12.37 13.09
CA GLY A 115 3.54 -13.50 12.16
C GLY A 115 4.39 -13.39 10.90
N VAL A 116 5.21 -12.34 10.76
CA VAL A 116 6.11 -12.13 9.62
C VAL A 116 7.57 -12.39 10.03
N GLY A 117 8.05 -13.55 9.69
CA GLY A 117 9.46 -13.92 9.96
C GLY A 117 10.44 -13.39 8.91
N PRO A 118 11.78 -13.47 9.18
CA PRO A 118 12.79 -12.98 8.25
C PRO A 118 12.71 -13.57 6.84
N LYS A 119 12.38 -14.86 6.71
CA LYS A 119 12.24 -15.53 5.41
C LYS A 119 11.10 -14.94 4.58
N MET A 120 9.96 -14.65 5.22
CA MET A 120 8.81 -14.02 4.55
C MET A 120 9.15 -12.58 4.17
N ALA A 121 9.75 -11.80 5.07
CA ALA A 121 10.15 -10.43 4.80
C ALA A 121 11.16 -10.31 3.64
N GLN A 122 12.16 -11.19 3.59
CA GLN A 122 13.11 -11.27 2.48
C GLN A 122 12.41 -11.60 1.16
N ARG A 123 11.46 -12.55 1.17
CA ARG A 123 10.67 -12.89 -0.02
C ARG A 123 9.84 -11.71 -0.51
N VAL A 124 9.16 -11.00 0.40
CA VAL A 124 8.40 -9.78 0.07
C VAL A 124 9.29 -8.77 -0.63
N ILE A 125 10.47 -8.48 -0.08
CA ILE A 125 11.42 -7.53 -0.67
C ILE A 125 11.85 -8.00 -2.07
N LEU A 126 12.25 -9.25 -2.21
CA LEU A 126 12.76 -9.80 -3.47
C LEU A 126 11.70 -9.74 -4.57
N GLU A 127 10.52 -10.33 -4.31
CA GLU A 127 9.46 -10.43 -5.32
C GLU A 127 8.92 -9.05 -5.73
N LEU A 128 8.83 -8.09 -4.79
CA LEU A 128 8.40 -6.74 -5.14
C LEU A 128 9.46 -5.97 -5.92
N LYS A 129 10.75 -6.13 -5.61
CA LYS A 129 11.83 -5.56 -6.43
C LYS A 129 11.90 -6.14 -7.84
N ASP A 130 11.66 -7.42 -7.99
CA ASP A 130 11.69 -8.06 -9.30
C ASP A 130 10.53 -7.57 -10.19
N LYS A 131 9.36 -7.29 -9.61
CA LYS A 131 8.25 -6.66 -10.34
C LYS A 131 8.60 -5.27 -10.86
N MET A 132 9.33 -4.45 -10.06
CA MET A 132 9.81 -3.14 -10.51
C MET A 132 10.67 -3.24 -11.76
N LYS A 133 11.62 -4.18 -11.78
CA LYS A 133 12.52 -4.38 -12.95
C LYS A 133 11.77 -4.80 -14.20
N THR A 134 10.70 -5.57 -14.05
CA THR A 134 9.87 -5.99 -15.19
C THR A 134 9.11 -4.80 -15.78
N ASP A 135 8.59 -3.91 -14.94
CA ASP A 135 7.90 -2.69 -15.36
C ASP A 135 8.87 -1.67 -16.01
N GLU A 136 10.15 -1.63 -15.57
CA GLU A 136 11.20 -0.80 -16.20
C GLU A 136 11.58 -1.28 -17.59
N LEU A 137 11.60 -2.60 -17.82
CA LEU A 137 11.95 -3.17 -19.15
C LEU A 137 10.86 -2.94 -20.23
N GLU A 138 9.64 -2.62 -19.85
CA GLU A 138 8.58 -2.22 -20.80
C GLU A 138 8.67 -0.75 -21.24
N ILE A 139 9.53 0.07 -20.62
CA ILE A 139 9.59 1.54 -20.80
C ILE A 139 10.80 2.02 -21.64
N ASP A 140 11.77 1.14 -21.96
CA ASP A 140 13.00 1.52 -22.67
C ASP A 140 12.81 2.03 -24.15
N LEU A 141 11.61 2.45 -24.55
CA LEU A 141 11.36 2.90 -25.91
C LEU A 141 10.92 4.36 -26.08
N GLU A 142 10.72 5.17 -25.04
CA GLU A 142 10.43 6.61 -25.26
C GLU A 142 10.91 7.49 -24.09
N ASP A 143 11.82 8.42 -24.40
CA ASP A 143 12.32 9.58 -23.67
C ASP A 143 13.60 9.44 -22.84
N GLU A 144 14.70 9.64 -23.56
CA GLU A 144 15.93 10.23 -23.02
C GLU A 144 15.66 11.66 -22.53
N SER A 145 15.63 11.90 -21.23
CA SER A 145 15.91 13.20 -20.64
C SER A 145 16.95 13.05 -19.55
N ASP A 146 18.14 13.45 -19.93
CA ASP A 146 19.44 13.43 -19.26
C ASP A 146 19.52 14.32 -18.02
N ASP A 147 18.78 14.12 -16.92
CA ASP A 147 19.07 14.86 -15.67
C ASP A 147 18.58 14.20 -14.36
N ILE A 148 18.24 12.90 -14.38
CA ILE A 148 17.60 12.24 -13.21
C ILE A 148 18.58 11.31 -12.46
N LEU A 149 19.84 11.25 -12.82
CA LEU A 149 20.75 10.15 -12.47
C LEU A 149 21.45 10.23 -11.10
N SER A 150 21.09 11.15 -10.19
CA SER A 150 21.68 11.15 -8.83
C SER A 150 20.80 11.75 -7.72
N ASP A 151 19.50 11.79 -7.92
CA ASP A 151 18.55 12.50 -7.06
C ASP A 151 17.61 11.52 -6.37
N ASN A 152 17.21 11.82 -5.13
CA ASN A 152 16.22 11.07 -4.34
C ASN A 152 14.87 10.90 -5.07
N ARG A 153 14.62 11.65 -6.14
CA ARG A 153 13.44 11.49 -7.00
C ARG A 153 13.41 10.16 -7.74
N SER A 154 14.54 9.68 -8.27
CA SER A 154 14.57 8.39 -8.99
C SER A 154 14.24 7.23 -8.04
N GLU A 155 14.76 7.29 -6.81
CA GLU A 155 14.45 6.30 -5.78
C GLU A 155 12.99 6.41 -5.32
N ALA A 156 12.43 7.63 -5.26
CA ALA A 156 11.02 7.85 -4.94
C ALA A 156 10.08 7.33 -6.05
N ILE A 157 10.44 7.47 -7.33
CA ILE A 157 9.71 6.89 -8.47
C ILE A 157 9.69 5.37 -8.33
N SER A 158 10.84 4.75 -8.12
CA SER A 158 10.93 3.30 -7.90
C SER A 158 10.06 2.85 -6.72
N ALA A 159 10.03 3.63 -5.64
CA ALA A 159 9.17 3.35 -4.48
C ALA A 159 7.67 3.44 -4.81
N LEU A 160 7.25 4.40 -5.62
CA LEU A 160 5.85 4.52 -6.06
C LEU A 160 5.44 3.34 -6.95
N VAL A 161 6.34 2.84 -7.78
CA VAL A 161 6.09 1.61 -8.57
C VAL A 161 5.87 0.40 -7.64
N VAL A 162 6.66 0.25 -6.56
CA VAL A 162 6.40 -0.78 -5.51
C VAL A 162 4.99 -0.67 -4.94
N LEU A 163 4.45 0.54 -4.83
CA LEU A 163 3.10 0.78 -4.35
C LEU A 163 2.02 0.54 -5.41
N GLY A 164 2.41 0.12 -6.62
CA GLY A 164 1.49 -0.24 -7.70
C GLY A 164 1.12 0.91 -8.63
N TYR A 165 1.86 2.03 -8.61
CA TYR A 165 1.73 3.08 -9.62
C TYR A 165 2.42 2.65 -10.91
N SER A 166 1.90 3.06 -12.07
CA SER A 166 2.66 2.92 -13.31
C SER A 166 3.90 3.83 -13.25
N SER A 167 4.98 3.45 -13.94
CA SER A 167 6.20 4.28 -13.98
C SER A 167 5.90 5.70 -14.48
N ASN A 168 5.04 5.84 -15.48
CA ASN A 168 4.63 7.15 -16.02
C ASN A 168 3.87 7.99 -14.97
N ASP A 169 2.94 7.39 -14.20
CA ASP A 169 2.21 8.10 -13.15
C ASP A 169 3.13 8.45 -11.98
N ALA A 170 4.07 7.57 -11.62
CA ALA A 170 5.07 7.83 -10.59
C ALA A 170 5.98 9.01 -10.99
N GLN A 171 6.47 9.05 -12.24
CA GLN A 171 7.26 10.17 -12.76
C GLN A 171 6.46 11.48 -12.74
N LYS A 172 5.20 11.47 -13.18
CA LYS A 172 4.34 12.65 -13.12
C LYS A 172 4.12 13.15 -11.70
N ALA A 173 3.87 12.22 -10.76
CA ALA A 173 3.62 12.54 -9.35
C ALA A 173 4.84 13.16 -8.66
N VAL A 174 6.06 12.77 -9.06
CA VAL A 174 7.32 13.30 -8.51
C VAL A 174 7.79 14.58 -9.23
N LYS A 175 7.28 14.84 -10.42
CA LYS A 175 7.66 16.02 -11.22
C LYS A 175 7.36 17.32 -10.47
N GLY A 176 8.37 18.14 -10.28
CA GLY A 176 8.25 19.43 -9.57
C GLY A 176 8.45 19.36 -8.06
N ILE A 177 8.66 18.17 -7.50
CA ILE A 177 9.06 18.02 -6.09
C ILE A 177 10.57 18.24 -5.97
N ASP A 178 10.99 18.95 -4.91
CA ASP A 178 12.39 19.21 -4.62
C ASP A 178 13.15 17.89 -4.34
N GLY A 179 14.12 17.57 -5.18
CA GLY A 179 14.91 16.35 -5.08
C GLY A 179 15.95 16.30 -3.96
N THR A 180 16.15 17.40 -3.23
CA THR A 180 16.99 17.43 -2.03
C THR A 180 16.28 16.88 -0.79
N LEU A 181 14.95 16.72 -0.85
CA LEU A 181 14.16 16.10 0.21
C LEU A 181 14.50 14.61 0.34
N SER A 182 14.26 14.04 1.52
CA SER A 182 14.36 12.60 1.69
C SER A 182 13.37 11.84 0.80
N VAL A 183 13.72 10.62 0.39
CA VAL A 183 12.86 9.75 -0.43
C VAL A 183 11.47 9.61 0.19
N GLU A 184 11.38 9.44 1.54
CA GLU A 184 10.11 9.33 2.24
C GLU A 184 9.26 10.61 2.12
N GLU A 185 9.89 11.79 2.19
CA GLU A 185 9.19 13.08 2.04
C GLU A 185 8.70 13.32 0.62
N ILE A 186 9.51 12.94 -0.39
CA ILE A 186 9.12 13.00 -1.80
C ILE A 186 7.89 12.11 -2.03
N ILE A 187 7.93 10.86 -1.57
CA ILE A 187 6.81 9.92 -1.69
C ILE A 187 5.55 10.49 -1.02
N LYS A 188 5.66 10.99 0.22
CA LYS A 188 4.52 11.60 0.91
C LYS A 188 3.90 12.76 0.16
N LYS A 189 4.73 13.64 -0.43
CA LYS A 189 4.24 14.76 -1.24
C LYS A 189 3.58 14.28 -2.53
N ALA A 190 4.17 13.30 -3.21
CA ALA A 190 3.61 12.71 -4.42
C ALA A 190 2.26 12.02 -4.19
N LEU A 191 2.06 11.41 -3.01
CA LEU A 191 0.79 10.76 -2.63
C LEU A 191 -0.28 11.74 -2.13
N ALA A 192 0.07 12.99 -1.80
CA ALA A 192 -0.85 14.01 -1.28
C ALA A 192 -1.44 14.93 -2.37
N GLY A 193 -0.87 14.90 -3.58
CA GLY A 193 -1.34 15.69 -4.74
C GLY A 193 -2.29 14.92 -5.58
#